data_3682823ee8c09a2163ef28560b40b6aa
#
_entry.id   3682823ee8c09a2163ef28560b40b6aa
#
_cell.length_a   1.000
_cell.length_b   1.000
_cell.length_c   1.000
_cell.angle_alpha   90.00
_cell.angle_beta   90.00
_cell.angle_gamma   90.00
#
_symmetry.space_group_name_H-M   'P 1'
#
loop_
_entity.id
_entity.type
_entity.pdbx_description
1 polymer ?
#
loop_
_entity_poly.entity_id
_entity_poly.type
_entity_poly.pdbx_seq_one_letter_code
_entity_poly.pdbx_strand_id
1 'polypeptide(L)'
;MTRNGRPPSMADVAELVGVSHQTVSRVVNGKGRVSPRTRERVQAAIDQLGYRPNSVARALVTARSGIIGVVTTTSAHFGPSSMLVALEVAAREAGLFTSVVALDRFGPDDVASAFDHFSSLAAEAIVVIAPVDSLAEAVASQGASVPVVAVSGGRAFGRGVSVVHADQRGGARVLAEHLMSLGHRDIACVAGPQEWFEARERVAGWREAMDEAGLPKRAPLVGSWEARWGYVAGQNLVED
;
A
#
# COMPACT_ATOMS: atom_id res chain seq x y z
N MET A 1 23.45 1.85 33.68
CA MET A 1 24.55 2.49 32.94
C MET A 1 25.30 1.38 32.23
N THR A 2 25.23 1.34 30.90
CA THR A 2 25.88 0.32 30.07
C THR A 2 27.40 0.52 30.05
N ARG A 3 28.16 -0.54 30.23
CA ARG A 3 29.62 -0.56 30.47
C ARG A 3 30.49 -0.01 29.31
N ASN A 4 29.93 0.42 28.16
CA ASN A 4 30.74 0.86 26.99
C ASN A 4 30.01 1.78 25.99
N GLY A 5 28.98 2.53 26.35
CA GLY A 5 28.31 3.44 25.42
C GLY A 5 27.58 2.78 24.23
N ARG A 6 27.58 1.44 24.15
CA ARG A 6 26.83 0.66 23.13
C ARG A 6 25.40 0.38 23.61
N PRO A 7 24.44 0.27 22.69
CA PRO A 7 23.10 -0.21 23.03
C PRO A 7 23.14 -1.57 23.72
N PRO A 8 22.22 -1.85 24.69
CA PRO A 8 22.11 -3.14 25.33
C PRO A 8 21.85 -4.25 24.29
N SER A 9 22.39 -5.44 24.53
CA SER A 9 22.25 -6.62 23.71
C SER A 9 21.48 -7.74 24.46
N MET A 10 21.03 -8.78 23.73
CA MET A 10 20.46 -9.99 24.35
C MET A 10 21.46 -10.66 25.31
N ALA A 11 22.76 -10.53 25.07
CA ALA A 11 23.78 -11.07 25.96
C ALA A 11 23.81 -10.34 27.31
N ASP A 12 23.67 -9.03 27.30
CA ASP A 12 23.63 -8.23 28.53
C ASP A 12 22.37 -8.58 29.36
N VAL A 13 21.21 -8.83 28.71
CA VAL A 13 20.01 -9.32 29.39
C VAL A 13 20.23 -10.73 29.98
N ALA A 14 20.85 -11.62 29.22
CA ALA A 14 21.16 -12.99 29.66
C ALA A 14 22.08 -13.00 30.85
N GLU A 15 23.12 -12.18 30.87
CA GLU A 15 24.05 -11.98 31.98
C GLU A 15 23.35 -11.46 33.24
N LEU A 16 22.52 -10.42 33.08
CA LEU A 16 21.78 -9.82 34.23
C LEU A 16 20.83 -10.80 34.90
N VAL A 17 20.18 -11.66 34.15
CA VAL A 17 19.21 -12.65 34.64
C VAL A 17 19.87 -13.97 35.06
N GLY A 18 21.09 -14.25 34.57
CA GLY A 18 21.77 -15.54 34.81
C GLY A 18 21.13 -16.68 34.01
N VAL A 19 20.72 -16.44 32.78
CA VAL A 19 20.14 -17.44 31.87
C VAL A 19 20.92 -17.50 30.56
N SER A 20 20.67 -18.54 29.75
CA SER A 20 21.29 -18.61 28.41
C SER A 20 20.71 -17.56 27.45
N HIS A 21 21.52 -17.10 26.50
CA HIS A 21 21.08 -16.26 25.38
C HIS A 21 19.85 -16.85 24.67
N GLN A 22 19.80 -18.17 24.51
CA GLN A 22 18.68 -18.88 23.91
C GLN A 22 17.39 -18.75 24.74
N THR A 23 17.49 -18.70 26.07
CA THR A 23 16.34 -18.48 26.95
C THR A 23 15.79 -17.07 26.79
N VAL A 24 16.65 -16.05 26.72
CA VAL A 24 16.25 -14.67 26.42
C VAL A 24 15.57 -14.59 25.07
N SER A 25 16.19 -15.18 24.03
CA SER A 25 15.63 -15.22 22.67
C SER A 25 14.24 -15.86 22.62
N ARG A 26 14.01 -16.94 23.38
CA ARG A 26 12.68 -17.58 23.51
C ARG A 26 11.65 -16.68 24.14
N VAL A 27 12.03 -15.92 25.15
CA VAL A 27 11.12 -14.95 25.81
C VAL A 27 10.78 -13.81 24.87
N VAL A 28 11.78 -13.20 24.24
CA VAL A 28 11.64 -12.07 23.30
C VAL A 28 10.79 -12.43 22.08
N ASN A 29 10.99 -13.64 21.53
CA ASN A 29 10.27 -14.09 20.33
C ASN A 29 8.95 -14.82 20.63
N GLY A 30 8.57 -15.00 21.90
CA GLY A 30 7.36 -15.74 22.29
C GLY A 30 7.38 -17.23 21.93
N LYS A 31 8.55 -17.80 21.60
CA LYS A 31 8.70 -19.17 21.10
C LYS A 31 9.28 -20.10 22.18
N GLY A 32 8.77 -21.33 22.23
CA GLY A 32 9.28 -22.37 23.12
C GLY A 32 8.77 -22.27 24.56
N ARG A 33 9.06 -23.32 25.38
CA ARG A 33 8.63 -23.38 26.75
C ARG A 33 9.64 -22.66 27.66
N VAL A 34 9.20 -21.63 28.33
CA VAL A 34 9.95 -20.91 29.39
C VAL A 34 9.02 -20.78 30.57
N SER A 35 9.52 -21.08 31.79
CA SER A 35 8.69 -20.97 33.02
C SER A 35 8.18 -19.53 33.21
N PRO A 36 6.98 -19.32 33.76
CA PRO A 36 6.43 -17.97 34.04
C PRO A 36 7.44 -17.12 34.84
N ARG A 37 8.01 -17.66 35.89
CA ARG A 37 9.01 -16.97 36.73
C ARG A 37 10.25 -16.53 35.95
N THR A 38 10.74 -17.34 34.99
CA THR A 38 11.89 -16.96 34.15
C THR A 38 11.50 -15.89 33.17
N ARG A 39 10.30 -15.97 32.61
CA ARG A 39 9.77 -14.95 31.66
C ARG A 39 9.66 -13.59 32.36
N GLU A 40 9.11 -13.51 33.54
CA GLU A 40 9.00 -12.27 34.33
C GLU A 40 10.38 -11.66 34.63
N ARG A 41 11.36 -12.49 35.03
CA ARG A 41 12.72 -12.01 35.31
C ARG A 41 13.40 -11.47 34.05
N VAL A 42 13.25 -12.12 32.91
CA VAL A 42 13.80 -11.66 31.64
C VAL A 42 13.13 -10.38 31.21
N GLN A 43 11.81 -10.27 31.34
CA GLN A 43 11.08 -9.05 30.99
C GLN A 43 11.51 -7.87 31.88
N ALA A 44 11.62 -8.03 33.16
CA ALA A 44 12.11 -7.00 34.07
C ALA A 44 13.54 -6.54 33.73
N ALA A 45 14.42 -7.45 33.31
CA ALA A 45 15.77 -7.10 32.87
C ALA A 45 15.79 -6.36 31.53
N ILE A 46 14.91 -6.72 30.60
CA ILE A 46 14.70 -5.98 29.34
C ILE A 46 14.31 -4.54 29.62
N ASP A 47 13.33 -4.35 30.51
CA ASP A 47 12.82 -3.02 30.87
C ASP A 47 13.89 -2.20 31.62
N GLN A 48 14.62 -2.84 32.56
CA GLN A 48 15.69 -2.20 33.32
C GLN A 48 16.86 -1.75 32.45
N LEU A 49 17.26 -2.56 31.47
CA LEU A 49 18.36 -2.24 30.58
C LEU A 49 17.93 -1.33 29.41
N GLY A 50 16.63 -1.16 29.17
CA GLY A 50 16.11 -0.52 27.98
C GLY A 50 16.45 -1.30 26.70
N TYR A 51 16.61 -2.64 26.81
CA TYR A 51 16.91 -3.47 25.65
C TYR A 51 15.74 -3.45 24.67
N ARG A 52 16.07 -3.19 23.41
CA ARG A 52 15.11 -3.31 22.30
C ARG A 52 15.60 -4.38 21.34
N PRO A 53 14.73 -5.33 20.93
CA PRO A 53 15.09 -6.33 19.94
C PRO A 53 15.62 -5.66 18.67
N ASN A 54 16.79 -6.07 18.22
CA ASN A 54 17.38 -5.59 16.97
C ASN A 54 16.75 -6.33 15.79
N SER A 55 15.97 -5.61 14.98
CA SER A 55 15.30 -6.15 13.79
C SER A 55 16.30 -6.67 12.75
N VAL A 56 17.45 -6.02 12.59
CA VAL A 56 18.50 -6.43 11.67
C VAL A 56 19.12 -7.78 12.09
N ALA A 57 19.44 -7.92 13.38
CA ALA A 57 19.96 -9.18 13.92
C ALA A 57 18.92 -10.31 13.82
N ARG A 58 17.63 -9.99 14.01
CA ARG A 58 16.54 -10.95 13.81
C ARG A 58 16.40 -11.34 12.35
N ALA A 59 16.49 -10.39 11.42
CA ALA A 59 16.43 -10.65 9.98
C ALA A 59 17.55 -11.61 9.53
N LEU A 60 18.77 -11.43 10.03
CA LEU A 60 19.90 -12.33 9.73
C LEU A 60 19.66 -13.78 10.21
N VAL A 61 19.01 -13.96 11.37
CA VAL A 61 18.73 -15.28 11.94
C VAL A 61 17.53 -15.96 11.29
N THR A 62 16.52 -15.17 10.93
CA THR A 62 15.24 -15.69 10.40
C THR A 62 15.19 -15.72 8.89
N ALA A 63 16.15 -15.11 8.19
CA ALA A 63 16.14 -14.80 6.77
C ALA A 63 14.88 -14.02 6.35
N ARG A 64 14.31 -13.22 7.28
CA ARG A 64 13.11 -12.41 7.05
C ARG A 64 13.31 -10.99 7.58
N SER A 65 13.22 -10.01 6.69
CA SER A 65 13.38 -8.59 7.04
C SER A 65 12.14 -8.02 7.76
N GLY A 66 10.97 -8.56 7.46
CA GLY A 66 9.70 -7.98 7.86
C GLY A 66 9.35 -6.70 7.09
N ILE A 67 10.01 -6.44 5.96
CA ILE A 67 9.82 -5.21 5.17
C ILE A 67 8.99 -5.52 3.93
N ILE A 68 8.00 -4.65 3.65
CA ILE A 68 7.28 -4.58 2.39
C ILE A 68 7.69 -3.31 1.68
N GLY A 69 8.18 -3.41 0.43
CA GLY A 69 8.38 -2.26 -0.45
C GLY A 69 7.04 -1.71 -0.95
N VAL A 70 6.90 -0.41 -1.02
CA VAL A 70 5.71 0.24 -1.59
C VAL A 70 6.14 1.26 -2.62
N VAL A 71 5.74 1.05 -3.88
CA VAL A 71 5.85 2.06 -4.94
C VAL A 71 4.52 2.81 -5.02
N THR A 72 4.57 4.13 -4.99
CA THR A 72 3.39 5.00 -5.14
C THR A 72 3.73 6.24 -5.96
N THR A 73 2.74 7.10 -6.19
CA THR A 73 2.95 8.40 -6.84
C THR A 73 3.25 9.47 -5.79
N THR A 74 3.97 10.52 -6.18
CA THR A 74 4.18 11.71 -5.32
C THR A 74 2.91 12.54 -5.13
N SER A 75 1.85 12.24 -5.89
CA SER A 75 0.61 13.00 -5.82
C SER A 75 -0.11 12.81 -4.49
N ALA A 76 -0.55 13.91 -3.89
CA ALA A 76 -1.35 13.93 -2.66
C ALA A 76 -2.85 13.63 -2.90
N HIS A 77 -3.19 12.93 -3.99
CA HIS A 77 -4.57 12.57 -4.29
C HIS A 77 -5.14 11.60 -3.26
N PHE A 78 -6.41 11.77 -2.95
CA PHE A 78 -7.11 11.03 -1.88
C PHE A 78 -6.97 9.50 -2.05
N GLY A 79 -7.16 8.98 -3.26
CA GLY A 79 -7.11 7.53 -3.52
C GLY A 79 -5.78 6.89 -3.14
N PRO A 80 -4.67 7.24 -3.81
CA PRO A 80 -3.35 6.71 -3.49
C PRO A 80 -2.92 6.91 -2.04
N SER A 81 -3.18 8.10 -1.48
CA SER A 81 -2.82 8.41 -0.08
C SER A 81 -3.60 7.56 0.92
N SER A 82 -4.91 7.36 0.71
CA SER A 82 -5.75 6.53 1.56
C SER A 82 -5.35 5.05 1.48
N MET A 83 -4.99 4.56 0.28
CA MET A 83 -4.50 3.20 0.08
C MET A 83 -3.17 2.98 0.81
N LEU A 84 -2.24 3.94 0.73
CA LEU A 84 -0.96 3.88 1.42
C LEU A 84 -1.17 3.80 2.95
N VAL A 85 -2.00 4.67 3.51
CA VAL A 85 -2.30 4.68 4.95
C VAL A 85 -2.93 3.35 5.39
N ALA A 86 -3.91 2.84 4.63
CA ALA A 86 -4.55 1.56 4.93
C ALA A 86 -3.54 0.38 4.88
N LEU A 87 -2.65 0.39 3.89
CA LEU A 87 -1.58 -0.61 3.76
C LEU A 87 -0.61 -0.56 4.95
N GLU A 88 -0.17 0.64 5.37
CA GLU A 88 0.70 0.80 6.53
C GLU A 88 0.06 0.30 7.83
N VAL A 89 -1.22 0.57 8.02
CA VAL A 89 -1.97 0.05 9.18
C VAL A 89 -2.00 -1.48 9.15
N ALA A 90 -2.40 -2.08 8.03
CA ALA A 90 -2.48 -3.53 7.88
C ALA A 90 -1.11 -4.21 8.02
N ALA A 91 -0.05 -3.64 7.44
CA ALA A 91 1.31 -4.15 7.56
C ALA A 91 1.76 -4.16 9.03
N ARG A 92 1.54 -3.07 9.76
CA ARG A 92 1.89 -2.97 11.18
C ARG A 92 1.12 -3.97 12.05
N GLU A 93 -0.17 -4.20 11.79
CA GLU A 93 -0.96 -5.22 12.47
C GLU A 93 -0.44 -6.63 12.20
N ALA A 94 0.08 -6.88 11.01
CA ALA A 94 0.76 -8.12 10.63
C ALA A 94 2.22 -8.23 11.16
N GLY A 95 2.72 -7.23 11.89
CA GLY A 95 4.10 -7.18 12.38
C GLY A 95 5.13 -6.91 11.30
N LEU A 96 4.72 -6.27 10.19
CA LEU A 96 5.55 -5.87 9.08
C LEU A 96 5.76 -4.36 9.06
N PHE A 97 6.78 -3.90 8.34
CA PHE A 97 7.08 -2.49 8.13
C PHE A 97 7.06 -2.17 6.64
N THR A 98 6.70 -0.94 6.31
CA THR A 98 6.71 -0.47 4.92
C THR A 98 7.94 0.40 4.65
N SER A 99 8.56 0.22 3.48
CA SER A 99 9.52 1.14 2.90
C SER A 99 8.88 1.73 1.65
N VAL A 100 8.69 3.04 1.61
CA VAL A 100 7.91 3.72 0.56
C VAL A 100 8.85 4.47 -0.38
N VAL A 101 8.69 4.25 -1.68
CA VAL A 101 9.29 5.04 -2.75
C VAL A 101 8.17 5.71 -3.53
N ALA A 102 8.11 7.03 -3.45
CA ALA A 102 7.16 7.84 -4.21
C ALA A 102 7.83 8.31 -5.51
N LEU A 103 7.20 8.02 -6.64
CA LEU A 103 7.69 8.37 -7.96
C LEU A 103 6.88 9.53 -8.54
N ASP A 104 7.54 10.50 -9.11
CA ASP A 104 6.96 11.61 -9.90
C ASP A 104 6.95 11.30 -11.40
N ARG A 105 7.80 10.39 -11.83
CA ARG A 105 7.87 9.84 -13.19
C ARG A 105 7.81 8.32 -13.13
N PHE A 106 7.24 7.72 -14.16
CA PHE A 106 6.95 6.28 -14.21
C PHE A 106 7.71 5.59 -15.33
N GLY A 107 8.96 6.01 -15.54
CA GLY A 107 9.85 5.37 -16.49
C GLY A 107 10.36 4.01 -15.98
N PRO A 108 10.80 3.11 -16.89
CA PRO A 108 11.39 1.83 -16.51
C PRO A 108 12.56 1.96 -15.54
N ASP A 109 13.42 2.96 -15.72
CA ASP A 109 14.60 3.22 -14.87
C ASP A 109 14.21 3.67 -13.45
N ASP A 110 13.16 4.50 -13.33
CA ASP A 110 12.66 4.96 -12.03
C ASP A 110 12.11 3.77 -11.22
N VAL A 111 11.35 2.89 -11.88
CA VAL A 111 10.80 1.66 -11.27
C VAL A 111 11.92 0.67 -10.94
N ALA A 112 12.89 0.47 -11.84
CA ALA A 112 14.04 -0.39 -11.59
C ALA A 112 14.82 0.06 -10.34
N SER A 113 15.10 1.36 -10.23
CA SER A 113 15.77 1.94 -9.07
C SER A 113 15.00 1.70 -7.76
N ALA A 114 13.67 1.79 -7.78
CA ALA A 114 12.83 1.48 -6.62
C ALA A 114 12.91 -0.01 -6.24
N PHE A 115 12.90 -0.91 -7.22
CA PHE A 115 13.02 -2.35 -6.99
C PHE A 115 14.40 -2.74 -6.46
N ASP A 116 15.47 -2.13 -6.97
CA ASP A 116 16.84 -2.30 -6.46
C ASP A 116 16.96 -1.82 -5.01
N HIS A 117 16.34 -0.69 -4.69
CA HIS A 117 16.27 -0.20 -3.31
C HIS A 117 15.61 -1.23 -2.39
N PHE A 118 14.44 -1.78 -2.77
CA PHE A 118 13.75 -2.79 -1.96
C PHE A 118 14.54 -4.09 -1.85
N SER A 119 15.24 -4.48 -2.91
CA SER A 119 16.16 -5.62 -2.89
C SER A 119 17.29 -5.42 -1.90
N SER A 120 17.87 -4.20 -1.82
CA SER A 120 18.92 -3.86 -0.85
C SER A 120 18.43 -3.91 0.61
N LEU A 121 17.14 -3.68 0.85
CA LEU A 121 16.48 -3.82 2.14
C LEU A 121 16.03 -5.26 2.44
N ALA A 122 16.26 -6.19 1.53
CA ALA A 122 15.73 -7.55 1.57
C ALA A 122 14.20 -7.58 1.78
N ALA A 123 13.46 -6.71 1.10
CA ALA A 123 12.00 -6.67 1.18
C ALA A 123 11.40 -8.02 0.81
N GLU A 124 10.36 -8.45 1.53
CA GLU A 124 9.72 -9.76 1.36
C GLU A 124 8.63 -9.75 0.28
N ALA A 125 8.12 -8.57 -0.05
CA ALA A 125 7.15 -8.33 -1.12
C ALA A 125 7.20 -6.86 -1.55
N ILE A 126 6.65 -6.58 -2.72
CA ILE A 126 6.48 -5.22 -3.23
C ILE A 126 5.00 -4.97 -3.51
N VAL A 127 4.46 -3.87 -3.03
CA VAL A 127 3.13 -3.36 -3.38
C VAL A 127 3.29 -2.15 -4.28
N VAL A 128 2.56 -2.11 -5.38
CA VAL A 128 2.57 -0.99 -6.33
C VAL A 128 1.19 -0.36 -6.37
N ILE A 129 1.07 0.88 -5.91
CA ILE A 129 -0.16 1.66 -6.07
C ILE A 129 -0.06 2.38 -7.42
N ALA A 130 -0.64 1.76 -8.45
CA ALA A 130 -0.45 2.14 -9.85
C ALA A 130 -1.75 2.64 -10.50
N PRO A 131 -2.00 3.95 -10.49
CA PRO A 131 -3.22 4.51 -11.08
C PRO A 131 -3.15 4.71 -12.60
N VAL A 132 -1.97 4.58 -13.22
CA VAL A 132 -1.72 4.94 -14.63
C VAL A 132 -1.01 3.85 -15.43
N ASP A 133 -1.24 3.84 -16.76
CA ASP A 133 -0.69 2.85 -17.69
C ASP A 133 0.84 2.80 -17.67
N SER A 134 1.51 3.94 -17.68
CA SER A 134 2.97 4.02 -17.73
C SER A 134 3.65 3.32 -16.56
N LEU A 135 3.10 3.44 -15.35
CA LEU A 135 3.61 2.71 -14.19
C LEU A 135 3.35 1.20 -14.30
N ALA A 136 2.17 0.81 -14.80
CA ALA A 136 1.86 -0.59 -15.01
C ALA A 136 2.81 -1.26 -16.02
N GLU A 137 3.11 -0.57 -17.12
CA GLU A 137 4.04 -1.02 -18.15
C GLU A 137 5.48 -1.10 -17.64
N ALA A 138 5.91 -0.10 -16.89
CA ALA A 138 7.23 -0.11 -16.26
C ALA A 138 7.39 -1.27 -15.27
N VAL A 139 6.38 -1.54 -14.43
CA VAL A 139 6.38 -2.69 -13.50
C VAL A 139 6.37 -4.02 -14.24
N ALA A 140 5.57 -4.14 -15.31
CA ALA A 140 5.50 -5.36 -16.11
C ALA A 140 6.83 -5.71 -16.80
N SER A 141 7.67 -4.72 -17.08
CA SER A 141 9.01 -4.92 -17.67
C SER A 141 10.08 -5.34 -16.64
N GLN A 142 9.80 -5.21 -15.34
CA GLN A 142 10.74 -5.59 -14.30
C GLN A 142 10.58 -7.06 -13.90
N GLY A 143 11.70 -7.75 -13.75
CA GLY A 143 11.74 -9.05 -13.09
C GLY A 143 11.85 -8.86 -11.58
N ALA A 144 10.87 -9.33 -10.83
CA ALA A 144 10.95 -9.29 -9.37
C ALA A 144 11.34 -10.64 -8.80
N SER A 145 12.27 -10.64 -7.85
CA SER A 145 12.68 -11.84 -7.09
C SER A 145 11.72 -12.15 -5.93
N VAL A 146 10.78 -11.25 -5.65
CA VAL A 146 9.80 -11.35 -4.56
C VAL A 146 8.38 -11.14 -5.13
N PRO A 147 7.33 -11.59 -4.41
CA PRO A 147 5.95 -11.36 -4.83
C PRO A 147 5.65 -9.86 -5.03
N VAL A 148 4.94 -9.55 -6.12
CA VAL A 148 4.48 -8.19 -6.43
C VAL A 148 2.96 -8.17 -6.44
N VAL A 149 2.38 -7.20 -5.75
CA VAL A 149 0.94 -6.92 -5.73
C VAL A 149 0.71 -5.52 -6.25
N ALA A 150 -0.10 -5.38 -7.29
CA ALA A 150 -0.52 -4.09 -7.79
C ALA A 150 -1.93 -3.72 -7.27
N VAL A 151 -2.06 -2.52 -6.75
CA VAL A 151 -3.36 -1.90 -6.45
C VAL A 151 -3.67 -0.95 -7.60
N SER A 152 -4.70 -1.28 -8.40
CA SER A 152 -4.97 -0.62 -9.69
C SER A 152 -6.43 -0.76 -10.08
N GLY A 153 -6.86 -0.10 -11.15
CA GLY A 153 -8.22 -0.15 -11.68
C GLY A 153 -8.60 -1.44 -12.45
N GLY A 154 -7.96 -2.57 -12.15
CA GLY A 154 -8.32 -3.87 -12.75
C GLY A 154 -7.48 -4.26 -13.98
N ARG A 155 -6.48 -3.49 -14.38
CA ARG A 155 -5.58 -3.83 -15.48
C ARG A 155 -4.58 -4.94 -15.07
N ALA A 156 -4.25 -5.82 -16.02
CA ALA A 156 -3.20 -6.82 -15.84
C ALA A 156 -1.80 -6.17 -15.90
N PHE A 157 -0.91 -6.57 -14.99
CA PHE A 157 0.48 -6.08 -14.88
C PHE A 157 1.52 -7.09 -15.39
N GLY A 158 1.12 -8.01 -16.25
CA GLY A 158 2.00 -9.06 -16.73
C GLY A 158 2.03 -10.30 -15.83
N ARG A 159 2.96 -11.23 -16.14
CA ARG A 159 3.07 -12.49 -15.38
C ARG A 159 3.70 -12.25 -14.01
N GLY A 160 3.16 -12.91 -12.99
CA GLY A 160 3.74 -12.89 -11.63
C GLY A 160 3.32 -11.70 -10.77
N VAL A 161 2.50 -10.78 -11.26
CA VAL A 161 1.92 -9.69 -10.48
C VAL A 161 0.46 -10.00 -10.15
N SER A 162 0.14 -10.03 -8.85
CA SER A 162 -1.24 -10.12 -8.39
C SER A 162 -1.88 -8.73 -8.40
N VAL A 163 -3.16 -8.64 -8.79
CA VAL A 163 -3.86 -7.35 -8.87
C VAL A 163 -5.02 -7.33 -7.87
N VAL A 164 -5.11 -6.23 -7.12
CA VAL A 164 -6.24 -5.93 -6.23
C VAL A 164 -6.85 -4.61 -6.70
N HIS A 165 -8.16 -4.56 -6.86
CA HIS A 165 -8.85 -3.35 -7.29
C HIS A 165 -10.27 -3.24 -6.70
N ALA A 166 -10.78 -2.01 -6.62
CA ALA A 166 -12.20 -1.75 -6.44
C ALA A 166 -12.90 -1.82 -7.80
N ASP A 167 -14.11 -2.37 -7.84
CA ASP A 167 -14.94 -2.39 -9.05
C ASP A 167 -15.48 -0.98 -9.35
N GLN A 168 -14.65 -0.17 -9.99
CA GLN A 168 -14.97 1.20 -10.37
C GLN A 168 -16.09 1.27 -11.41
N ARG A 169 -16.11 0.29 -12.33
CA ARG A 169 -17.10 0.21 -13.40
C ARG A 169 -18.48 -0.16 -12.86
N GLY A 170 -18.56 -1.21 -12.06
CA GLY A 170 -19.79 -1.60 -11.39
C GLY A 170 -20.29 -0.53 -10.43
N GLY A 171 -19.40 0.11 -9.66
CA GLY A 171 -19.77 1.21 -8.76
C GLY A 171 -20.38 2.40 -9.50
N ALA A 172 -19.78 2.84 -10.62
CA ALA A 172 -20.32 3.93 -11.43
C ALA A 172 -21.66 3.58 -12.09
N ARG A 173 -21.81 2.32 -12.53
CA ARG A 173 -23.09 1.80 -13.06
C ARG A 173 -24.19 1.85 -12.01
N VAL A 174 -23.94 1.32 -10.82
CA VAL A 174 -24.93 1.33 -9.71
C VAL A 174 -25.35 2.75 -9.34
N LEU A 175 -24.43 3.70 -9.32
CA LEU A 175 -24.74 5.11 -9.05
C LEU A 175 -25.64 5.72 -10.13
N ALA A 176 -25.37 5.45 -11.43
CA ALA A 176 -26.20 5.92 -12.53
C ALA A 176 -27.60 5.30 -12.47
N GLU A 177 -27.71 3.99 -12.25
CA GLU A 177 -28.97 3.27 -12.08
C GLU A 177 -29.77 3.80 -10.89
N HIS A 178 -29.10 4.13 -9.79
CA HIS A 178 -29.74 4.75 -8.63
C HIS A 178 -30.37 6.11 -8.98
N LEU A 179 -29.63 6.98 -9.67
CA LEU A 179 -30.18 8.28 -10.11
C LEU A 179 -31.37 8.07 -11.07
N MET A 180 -31.30 7.10 -11.98
CA MET A 180 -32.41 6.76 -12.85
C MET A 180 -33.66 6.28 -12.08
N SER A 181 -33.45 5.52 -11.01
CA SER A 181 -34.55 5.04 -10.13
C SER A 181 -35.26 6.17 -9.42
N LEU A 182 -34.55 7.28 -9.17
CA LEU A 182 -35.11 8.53 -8.62
C LEU A 182 -35.81 9.41 -9.67
N GLY A 183 -35.85 8.98 -10.93
CA GLY A 183 -36.54 9.66 -12.02
C GLY A 183 -35.64 10.56 -12.88
N HIS A 184 -34.34 10.66 -12.58
CA HIS A 184 -33.40 11.45 -13.40
C HIS A 184 -33.20 10.78 -14.78
N ARG A 185 -33.19 11.59 -15.84
CA ARG A 185 -33.02 11.14 -17.23
C ARG A 185 -31.83 11.81 -17.93
N ASP A 186 -31.38 12.93 -17.41
CA ASP A 186 -30.17 13.64 -17.86
C ASP A 186 -29.14 13.57 -16.73
N ILE A 187 -28.20 12.67 -16.87
CA ILE A 187 -27.19 12.38 -15.85
C ILE A 187 -25.82 12.70 -16.42
N ALA A 188 -25.21 13.77 -15.93
CA ALA A 188 -23.86 14.16 -16.34
C ALA A 188 -22.79 13.32 -15.63
N CYS A 189 -21.63 13.16 -16.29
CA CYS A 189 -20.46 12.51 -15.74
C CYS A 189 -19.31 13.51 -15.61
N VAL A 190 -18.93 13.86 -14.38
CA VAL A 190 -17.71 14.61 -14.10
C VAL A 190 -16.58 13.58 -13.92
N ALA A 191 -15.68 13.53 -14.88
CA ALA A 191 -14.63 12.53 -14.97
C ALA A 191 -13.27 13.11 -14.56
N GLY A 192 -12.45 12.25 -13.94
CA GLY A 192 -11.04 12.54 -13.72
C GLY A 192 -10.19 12.38 -15.00
N PRO A 193 -8.86 12.57 -14.87
CA PRO A 193 -7.92 12.41 -15.96
C PRO A 193 -8.00 11.01 -16.58
N GLN A 194 -8.07 10.93 -17.89
CA GLN A 194 -8.32 9.67 -18.61
C GLN A 194 -7.09 8.77 -18.75
N GLU A 195 -5.92 9.22 -18.34
CA GLU A 195 -4.73 8.38 -18.13
C GLU A 195 -4.85 7.48 -16.87
N TRP A 196 -5.81 7.78 -15.99
CA TRP A 196 -6.08 6.99 -14.79
C TRP A 196 -7.07 5.85 -15.07
N PHE A 197 -6.72 4.63 -14.66
CA PHE A 197 -7.57 3.45 -14.84
C PHE A 197 -8.96 3.65 -14.23
N GLU A 198 -9.01 4.10 -12.99
CA GLU A 198 -10.23 4.29 -12.23
C GLU A 198 -11.16 5.32 -12.88
N ALA A 199 -10.58 6.38 -13.49
CA ALA A 199 -11.37 7.38 -14.19
C ALA A 199 -12.03 6.79 -15.44
N ARG A 200 -11.27 6.02 -16.24
CA ARG A 200 -11.81 5.34 -17.42
C ARG A 200 -12.90 4.34 -17.09
N GLU A 201 -12.68 3.51 -16.08
CA GLU A 201 -13.65 2.51 -15.67
C GLU A 201 -14.95 3.14 -15.15
N ARG A 202 -14.88 4.24 -14.39
CA ARG A 202 -16.08 4.96 -13.98
C ARG A 202 -16.86 5.54 -15.15
N VAL A 203 -16.17 6.12 -16.13
CA VAL A 203 -16.82 6.62 -17.36
C VAL A 203 -17.45 5.48 -18.14
N ALA A 204 -16.78 4.33 -18.24
CA ALA A 204 -17.31 3.15 -18.93
C ALA A 204 -18.60 2.63 -18.24
N GLY A 205 -18.59 2.47 -16.91
CA GLY A 205 -19.76 2.02 -16.16
C GLY A 205 -20.96 2.97 -16.27
N TRP A 206 -20.71 4.28 -16.19
CA TRP A 206 -21.74 5.28 -16.41
C TRP A 206 -22.33 5.18 -17.84
N ARG A 207 -21.47 5.06 -18.87
CA ARG A 207 -21.93 4.95 -20.27
C ARG A 207 -22.78 3.71 -20.48
N GLU A 208 -22.39 2.59 -19.94
CA GLU A 208 -23.15 1.32 -20.04
C GLU A 208 -24.54 1.44 -19.44
N ALA A 209 -24.65 2.02 -18.24
CA ALA A 209 -25.94 2.23 -17.59
C ALA A 209 -26.87 3.14 -18.42
N MET A 210 -26.30 4.23 -19.00
CA MET A 210 -27.07 5.14 -19.85
C MET A 210 -27.51 4.46 -21.16
N ASP A 211 -26.64 3.64 -21.78
CA ASP A 211 -26.96 2.89 -23.02
C ASP A 211 -28.05 1.87 -22.78
N GLU A 212 -27.95 1.07 -21.72
CA GLU A 212 -28.95 0.06 -21.37
C GLU A 212 -30.32 0.67 -21.08
N ALA A 213 -30.34 1.88 -20.49
CA ALA A 213 -31.58 2.60 -20.23
C ALA A 213 -32.11 3.37 -21.46
N GLY A 214 -31.39 3.37 -22.57
CA GLY A 214 -31.75 4.16 -23.78
C GLY A 214 -31.74 5.67 -23.55
N LEU A 215 -30.94 6.16 -22.61
CA LEU A 215 -30.88 7.56 -22.25
C LEU A 215 -29.76 8.30 -23.03
N PRO A 216 -29.96 9.61 -23.30
CA PRO A 216 -28.93 10.41 -23.96
C PRO A 216 -27.69 10.53 -23.07
N LYS A 217 -26.52 10.56 -23.70
CA LYS A 217 -25.23 10.76 -23.03
C LYS A 217 -24.62 12.07 -23.46
N ARG A 218 -24.42 12.98 -22.54
CA ARG A 218 -23.55 14.13 -22.75
C ARG A 218 -22.09 13.67 -22.81
N ALA A 219 -21.20 14.47 -23.40
CA ALA A 219 -19.77 14.20 -23.27
C ALA A 219 -19.35 14.30 -21.81
N PRO A 220 -18.54 13.34 -21.26
CA PRO A 220 -18.03 13.47 -19.92
C PRO A 220 -17.19 14.75 -19.78
N LEU A 221 -17.36 15.45 -18.68
CA LEU A 221 -16.51 16.60 -18.31
C LEU A 221 -15.19 16.08 -17.76
N VAL A 222 -14.18 15.98 -18.63
CA VAL A 222 -12.85 15.45 -18.29
C VAL A 222 -11.96 16.53 -17.71
N GLY A 223 -11.31 16.27 -16.58
CA GLY A 223 -10.38 17.21 -15.97
C GLY A 223 -9.45 16.57 -14.96
N SER A 224 -9.03 17.31 -13.95
CA SER A 224 -8.07 16.87 -12.93
C SER A 224 -8.78 16.31 -11.68
N TRP A 225 -7.98 15.75 -10.73
CA TRP A 225 -8.47 15.36 -9.39
C TRP A 225 -8.54 16.53 -8.39
N GLU A 226 -8.31 17.76 -8.85
CA GLU A 226 -8.33 18.93 -7.99
C GLU A 226 -9.76 19.40 -7.71
N ALA A 227 -10.02 19.82 -6.47
CA ALA A 227 -11.33 20.35 -6.08
C ALA A 227 -11.78 21.55 -6.93
N ARG A 228 -10.81 22.37 -7.38
CA ARG A 228 -11.08 23.49 -8.30
C ARG A 228 -11.71 23.05 -9.61
N TRP A 229 -11.25 21.93 -10.18
CA TRP A 229 -11.85 21.38 -11.39
C TRP A 229 -13.30 20.96 -11.14
N GLY A 230 -13.56 20.24 -10.04
CA GLY A 230 -14.93 19.86 -9.67
C GLY A 230 -15.87 21.05 -9.53
N TYR A 231 -15.37 22.14 -8.95
CA TYR A 231 -16.14 23.40 -8.83
C TYR A 231 -16.48 23.99 -10.20
N VAL A 232 -15.50 24.11 -11.09
CA VAL A 232 -15.72 24.64 -12.47
C VAL A 232 -16.66 23.75 -13.27
N ALA A 233 -16.50 22.43 -13.18
CA ALA A 233 -17.40 21.48 -13.83
C ALA A 233 -18.84 21.62 -13.31
N GLY A 234 -19.01 21.82 -12.00
CA GLY A 234 -20.32 22.05 -11.39
C GLY A 234 -20.99 23.36 -11.86
N GLN A 235 -20.22 24.44 -12.01
CA GLN A 235 -20.75 25.71 -12.56
C GLN A 235 -21.23 25.51 -14.01
N ASN A 236 -20.46 24.86 -14.86
CA ASN A 236 -20.85 24.60 -16.25
C ASN A 236 -22.14 23.75 -16.34
N LEU A 237 -22.35 22.82 -15.40
CA LEU A 237 -23.57 21.99 -15.39
C LEU A 237 -24.83 22.71 -14.91
N VAL A 238 -24.68 23.82 -14.20
CA VAL A 238 -25.82 24.64 -13.71
C VAL A 238 -26.22 25.70 -14.72
N GLU A 239 -25.28 26.13 -15.57
CA GLU A 239 -25.51 27.14 -16.59
C GLU A 239 -26.12 26.56 -17.90
N ASP A 240 -25.98 25.22 -18.12
CA ASP A 240 -26.57 24.46 -19.24
C ASP A 240 -28.02 23.98 -18.92
#